data_e2abebf13e6eeb4e8522cf541ca4a24e
#
_entry.id   e2abebf13e6eeb4e8522cf541ca4a24e
#
_cell.length_a   1.000
_cell.length_b   1.000
_cell.length_c   1.000
_cell.angle_alpha   90.00
_cell.angle_beta   90.00
_cell.angle_gamma   90.00
#
_symmetry.space_group_name_H-M   'P 1'
#
loop_
_entity.id
_entity.type
_entity.pdbx_description
1 polymer ?
#
loop_
_entity_poly.entity_id
_entity_poly.type
_entity_poly.pdbx_seq_one_letter_code
_entity_poly.pdbx_strand_id
1 'polypeptide(L)'
;IHNVFMYFAGLADKDGGEIINTPIPNSESKVIKEPIGVVTQITPWNYPLLQASWKIAPALATGCSLVMKPSEITPLTTIRVFELMEEVVFPKGTINLILGAGSEVGDVMSGHEEVDLVSFTGGIETGKHIMKQAADNVTEVALELGGKNPNIIFDDADFELAVDQALNGGYFHAGQVCSAGSRILVHNDIKDKFEKALIDRVSKIKIGNGFDQDTEMGPVISTAHREKIENYMEVAKQDGATIAIGCKRPEREDLQAGLFFEPTVITDCDTSMRIVQEEVFG
;
A
#
# COMPACT_ATOMS: atom_id res chain seq x y z
N ILE A 1 -14.31 -1.09 5.01
CA ILE A 1 -14.00 -1.43 6.40
C ILE A 1 -15.02 -2.39 6.98
N HIS A 2 -16.30 -2.02 7.04
CA HIS A 2 -17.37 -2.88 7.55
C HIS A 2 -17.32 -4.31 6.96
N ASN A 3 -17.21 -4.44 5.64
CA ASN A 3 -17.16 -5.74 4.96
C ASN A 3 -15.95 -6.59 5.37
N VAL A 4 -14.80 -5.96 5.67
CA VAL A 4 -13.61 -6.69 6.14
C VAL A 4 -13.87 -7.33 7.52
N PHE A 5 -14.37 -6.53 8.47
CA PHE A 5 -14.70 -7.07 9.80
C PHE A 5 -15.81 -8.14 9.73
N MET A 6 -16.85 -7.93 8.93
CA MET A 6 -17.92 -8.93 8.75
C MET A 6 -17.43 -10.23 8.12
N TYR A 7 -16.51 -10.13 7.14
CA TYR A 7 -15.91 -11.30 6.53
C TYR A 7 -15.13 -12.15 7.54
N PHE A 8 -14.21 -11.53 8.30
CA PHE A 8 -13.43 -12.25 9.31
C PHE A 8 -14.27 -12.70 10.51
N ALA A 9 -15.27 -11.94 10.94
CA ALA A 9 -16.22 -12.40 11.94
C ALA A 9 -16.98 -13.66 11.49
N GLY A 10 -17.34 -13.74 10.19
CA GLY A 10 -17.98 -14.93 9.61
C GLY A 10 -17.02 -16.13 9.48
N LEU A 11 -15.71 -15.94 9.56
CA LEU A 11 -14.72 -17.02 9.51
C LEU A 11 -14.27 -17.51 10.90
N ALA A 12 -14.48 -16.75 11.96
CA ALA A 12 -13.92 -17.02 13.28
C ALA A 12 -14.30 -18.40 13.86
N ASP A 13 -15.45 -18.95 13.50
CA ASP A 13 -15.94 -20.27 13.90
C ASP A 13 -15.85 -21.33 12.79
N LYS A 14 -15.23 -21.03 11.66
CA LYS A 14 -15.18 -21.89 10.46
C LYS A 14 -13.82 -22.56 10.23
N ASP A 15 -12.81 -22.11 10.94
CA ASP A 15 -11.45 -22.59 10.74
C ASP A 15 -11.21 -23.87 11.55
N GLY A 16 -11.56 -25.00 10.97
CA GLY A 16 -11.38 -26.32 11.54
C GLY A 16 -10.00 -26.89 11.24
N GLY A 17 -9.63 -27.95 11.99
CA GLY A 17 -8.44 -28.74 11.68
C GLY A 17 -8.70 -29.80 10.61
N GLU A 18 -7.68 -30.59 10.29
CA GLU A 18 -7.73 -31.70 9.34
C GLU A 18 -7.28 -33.00 9.99
N ILE A 19 -7.89 -34.10 9.58
CA ILE A 19 -7.39 -35.45 9.89
C ILE A 19 -6.63 -35.94 8.67
N ILE A 20 -5.35 -36.26 8.85
CA ILE A 20 -4.46 -36.70 7.78
C ILE A 20 -4.25 -38.22 7.90
N ASN A 21 -4.39 -38.93 6.78
CA ASN A 21 -4.06 -40.37 6.74
C ASN A 21 -2.54 -40.54 6.96
N THR A 22 -2.21 -41.42 7.91
CA THR A 22 -0.82 -41.76 8.20
C THR A 22 -0.55 -43.23 7.89
N PRO A 23 0.60 -43.62 7.34
CA PRO A 23 0.97 -44.99 7.10
C PRO A 23 1.40 -45.72 8.38
N ILE A 24 1.47 -45.02 9.52
CA ILE A 24 1.88 -45.62 10.80
C ILE A 24 0.69 -46.35 11.43
N PRO A 25 0.76 -47.70 11.66
CA PRO A 25 -0.33 -48.44 12.26
C PRO A 25 -0.71 -47.92 13.67
N ASN A 26 -2.02 -47.89 13.97
CA ASN A 26 -2.57 -47.44 15.25
C ASN A 26 -2.21 -45.98 15.62
N SER A 27 -1.99 -45.13 14.64
CA SER A 27 -1.77 -43.68 14.84
C SER A 27 -2.83 -42.88 14.14
N GLU A 28 -3.10 -41.68 14.68
CA GLU A 28 -3.94 -40.66 14.11
C GLU A 28 -3.12 -39.38 13.99
N SER A 29 -3.17 -38.74 12.82
CA SER A 29 -2.52 -37.45 12.60
C SER A 29 -3.57 -36.36 12.40
N LYS A 30 -3.45 -35.26 13.17
CA LYS A 30 -4.36 -34.12 13.13
C LYS A 30 -3.57 -32.86 12.91
N VAL A 31 -4.10 -31.97 12.05
CA VAL A 31 -3.68 -30.58 11.97
C VAL A 31 -4.62 -29.78 12.84
N ILE A 32 -4.09 -29.08 13.82
CA ILE A 32 -4.83 -28.18 14.72
C ILE A 32 -4.29 -26.77 14.47
N LYS A 33 -5.18 -25.82 14.25
CA LYS A 33 -4.83 -24.40 14.11
C LYS A 33 -4.95 -23.72 15.46
N GLU A 34 -3.91 -23.00 15.84
CA GLU A 34 -3.82 -22.25 17.10
C GLU A 34 -3.44 -20.79 16.81
N PRO A 35 -3.85 -19.83 17.67
CA PRO A 35 -3.36 -18.45 17.55
C PRO A 35 -1.84 -18.43 17.57
N ILE A 36 -1.23 -17.61 16.68
CA ILE A 36 0.24 -17.48 16.67
C ILE A 36 0.76 -16.81 17.95
N GLY A 37 -0.05 -15.98 18.59
CA GLY A 37 0.29 -15.29 19.85
C GLY A 37 0.17 -13.77 19.77
N VAL A 38 1.27 -13.05 20.00
CA VAL A 38 1.35 -11.59 19.97
C VAL A 38 1.74 -11.11 18.59
N VAL A 39 0.88 -10.30 17.96
CA VAL A 39 1.10 -9.76 16.61
C VAL A 39 1.34 -8.26 16.68
N THR A 40 2.49 -7.78 16.25
CA THR A 40 2.71 -6.36 16.01
C THR A 40 2.29 -6.00 14.59
N GLN A 41 1.60 -4.85 14.45
CA GLN A 41 0.99 -4.43 13.19
C GLN A 41 1.39 -2.99 12.88
N ILE A 42 2.08 -2.77 11.76
CA ILE A 42 2.58 -1.46 11.35
C ILE A 42 1.95 -1.12 10.00
N THR A 43 1.25 0.02 9.93
CA THR A 43 0.50 0.42 8.73
C THR A 43 1.00 1.74 8.15
N PRO A 44 0.92 1.88 6.80
CA PRO A 44 1.35 3.07 6.09
C PRO A 44 0.28 4.18 6.13
N TRP A 45 0.61 5.30 5.52
CA TRP A 45 -0.20 6.52 5.49
C TRP A 45 -1.22 6.60 4.34
N ASN A 46 -1.04 5.83 3.26
CA ASN A 46 -1.85 5.99 2.04
C ASN A 46 -3.28 5.43 2.14
N TYR A 47 -3.48 4.35 2.91
CA TYR A 47 -4.81 3.78 3.21
C TYR A 47 -4.93 3.47 4.70
N PRO A 48 -4.88 4.48 5.59
CA PRO A 48 -4.65 4.25 7.03
C PRO A 48 -5.70 3.33 7.65
N LEU A 49 -6.97 3.60 7.44
CA LEU A 49 -8.06 2.81 8.04
C LEU A 49 -8.25 1.44 7.36
N LEU A 50 -8.09 1.38 6.04
CA LEU A 50 -8.22 0.14 5.30
C LEU A 50 -7.12 -0.85 5.68
N GLN A 51 -5.87 -0.38 5.68
CA GLN A 51 -4.71 -1.19 6.05
C GLN A 51 -4.76 -1.66 7.51
N ALA A 52 -5.21 -0.81 8.42
CA ALA A 52 -5.44 -1.20 9.81
C ALA A 52 -6.50 -2.32 9.90
N SER A 53 -7.62 -2.19 9.20
CA SER A 53 -8.69 -3.19 9.23
C SER A 53 -8.25 -4.55 8.68
N TRP A 54 -7.41 -4.58 7.62
CA TRP A 54 -6.88 -5.81 7.04
C TRP A 54 -5.94 -6.58 7.97
N LYS A 55 -5.36 -5.90 8.96
CA LYS A 55 -4.47 -6.51 9.94
C LYS A 55 -5.21 -6.85 11.25
N ILE A 56 -6.06 -5.94 11.75
CA ILE A 56 -6.80 -6.11 13.00
C ILE A 56 -7.79 -7.27 12.89
N ALA A 57 -8.62 -7.29 11.85
CA ALA A 57 -9.73 -8.24 11.74
C ALA A 57 -9.27 -9.71 11.71
N PRO A 58 -8.29 -10.14 10.89
CA PRO A 58 -7.80 -11.52 10.92
C PRO A 58 -7.11 -11.88 12.22
N ALA A 59 -6.31 -10.97 12.82
CA ALA A 59 -5.64 -11.25 14.09
C ALA A 59 -6.63 -11.55 15.22
N LEU A 60 -7.68 -10.75 15.34
CA LEU A 60 -8.73 -10.98 16.33
C LEU A 60 -9.56 -12.23 16.04
N ALA A 61 -9.91 -12.48 14.77
CA ALA A 61 -10.68 -13.66 14.39
C ALA A 61 -9.95 -14.98 14.68
N THR A 62 -8.61 -14.96 14.64
CA THR A 62 -7.76 -16.12 14.96
C THR A 62 -7.34 -16.19 16.43
N GLY A 63 -7.82 -15.27 17.28
CA GLY A 63 -7.55 -15.28 18.73
C GLY A 63 -6.20 -14.71 19.16
N CYS A 64 -5.52 -13.96 18.30
CA CYS A 64 -4.25 -13.32 18.62
C CYS A 64 -4.44 -12.04 19.45
N SER A 65 -3.44 -11.70 20.25
CA SER A 65 -3.29 -10.36 20.81
C SER A 65 -2.52 -9.47 19.84
N LEU A 66 -2.86 -8.18 19.77
CA LEU A 66 -2.23 -7.28 18.82
C LEU A 66 -1.74 -5.96 19.44
N VAL A 67 -0.65 -5.43 18.87
CA VAL A 67 -0.14 -4.08 19.12
C VAL A 67 -0.08 -3.37 17.75
N MET A 68 -0.95 -2.37 17.56
CA MET A 68 -1.06 -1.61 16.30
C MET A 68 -0.29 -0.30 16.37
N LYS A 69 0.52 -0.01 15.37
CA LYS A 69 1.15 1.29 15.13
C LYS A 69 0.74 1.83 13.75
N PRO A 70 -0.16 2.80 13.66
CA PRO A 70 -0.43 3.50 12.41
C PRO A 70 0.73 4.44 12.06
N SER A 71 0.77 4.89 10.80
CA SER A 71 1.67 5.98 10.40
C SER A 71 1.39 7.22 11.25
N GLU A 72 2.46 7.89 11.69
CA GLU A 72 2.40 9.14 12.45
C GLU A 72 1.77 10.30 11.67
N ILE A 73 1.75 10.21 10.35
CA ILE A 73 1.15 11.23 9.47
C ILE A 73 -0.38 11.10 9.41
N THR A 74 -0.92 9.87 9.53
CA THR A 74 -2.34 9.60 9.35
C THR A 74 -2.94 8.71 10.45
N PRO A 75 -2.75 9.01 11.75
CA PRO A 75 -3.16 8.10 12.83
C PRO A 75 -4.64 8.21 13.19
N LEU A 76 -5.32 9.32 12.88
CA LEU A 76 -6.60 9.70 13.48
C LEU A 76 -7.72 8.68 13.28
N THR A 77 -7.84 8.11 12.08
CA THR A 77 -8.88 7.12 11.80
C THR A 77 -8.64 5.79 12.51
N THR A 78 -7.38 5.40 12.68
CA THR A 78 -7.02 4.21 13.47
C THR A 78 -7.28 4.45 14.96
N ILE A 79 -6.91 5.61 15.50
CA ILE A 79 -7.25 6.00 16.88
C ILE A 79 -8.74 5.88 17.11
N ARG A 80 -9.56 6.45 16.19
CA ARG A 80 -11.03 6.39 16.31
C ARG A 80 -11.58 4.97 16.33
N VAL A 81 -11.00 4.06 15.54
CA VAL A 81 -11.40 2.64 15.58
C VAL A 81 -11.07 2.02 16.94
N PHE A 82 -9.90 2.30 17.51
CA PHE A 82 -9.54 1.77 18.83
C PHE A 82 -10.45 2.33 19.93
N GLU A 83 -10.81 3.61 19.90
CA GLU A 83 -11.81 4.18 20.81
C GLU A 83 -13.15 3.43 20.73
N LEU A 84 -13.62 3.12 19.51
CA LEU A 84 -14.84 2.33 19.33
C LEU A 84 -14.71 0.88 19.80
N MET A 85 -13.51 0.31 19.68
CA MET A 85 -13.24 -1.04 20.16
C MET A 85 -13.18 -1.13 21.69
N GLU A 86 -12.87 -0.03 22.40
CA GLU A 86 -12.97 0.02 23.85
C GLU A 86 -14.40 -0.14 24.38
N GLU A 87 -15.40 0.20 23.55
CA GLU A 87 -16.82 -0.02 23.87
C GLU A 87 -17.22 -1.51 23.78
N VAL A 88 -16.39 -2.33 23.15
CA VAL A 88 -16.56 -3.77 22.98
C VAL A 88 -15.78 -4.51 24.07
N VAL A 89 -16.41 -5.53 24.67
CA VAL A 89 -15.78 -6.30 25.76
C VAL A 89 -14.75 -7.28 25.19
N PHE A 90 -13.52 -6.83 25.06
CA PHE A 90 -12.35 -7.71 24.83
C PHE A 90 -11.63 -8.03 26.16
N PRO A 91 -10.97 -9.18 26.28
CA PRO A 91 -10.06 -9.43 27.39
C PRO A 91 -8.97 -8.33 27.46
N LYS A 92 -8.57 -7.94 28.65
CA LYS A 92 -7.55 -6.89 28.84
C LYS A 92 -6.23 -7.31 28.17
N GLY A 93 -5.62 -6.38 27.42
CA GLY A 93 -4.37 -6.60 26.72
C GLY A 93 -4.51 -7.27 25.34
N THR A 94 -5.73 -7.64 24.91
CA THR A 94 -5.92 -8.22 23.55
C THR A 94 -5.67 -7.19 22.46
N ILE A 95 -6.13 -5.96 22.62
CA ILE A 95 -5.98 -4.90 21.62
C ILE A 95 -5.21 -3.71 22.23
N ASN A 96 -4.14 -3.30 21.56
CA ASN A 96 -3.28 -2.22 22.04
C ASN A 96 -2.91 -1.30 20.87
N LEU A 97 -2.95 0.01 21.10
CA LEU A 97 -2.52 1.03 20.15
C LEU A 97 -1.31 1.76 20.68
N ILE A 98 -0.29 1.91 19.86
CA ILE A 98 0.89 2.69 20.16
C ILE A 98 1.13 3.72 19.06
N LEU A 99 1.50 4.94 19.43
CA LEU A 99 1.79 6.04 18.52
C LEU A 99 3.26 6.43 18.64
N GLY A 100 3.86 6.84 17.54
CA GLY A 100 5.24 7.29 17.49
C GLY A 100 5.91 7.08 16.15
N ALA A 101 7.13 7.58 16.02
CA ALA A 101 7.93 7.45 14.81
C ALA A 101 8.32 5.99 14.55
N GLY A 102 8.41 5.63 13.25
CA GLY A 102 8.81 4.28 12.85
C GLY A 102 10.18 3.86 13.37
N SER A 103 11.15 4.80 13.38
CA SER A 103 12.52 4.59 13.85
C SER A 103 12.66 4.42 15.36
N GLU A 104 11.63 4.77 16.11
CA GLU A 104 11.66 4.63 17.59
C GLU A 104 10.80 3.45 18.04
N VAL A 105 9.50 3.56 17.78
CA VAL A 105 8.52 2.58 18.23
C VAL A 105 8.50 1.35 17.32
N GLY A 106 8.63 1.53 15.99
CA GLY A 106 8.61 0.44 15.02
C GLY A 106 9.76 -0.54 15.21
N ASP A 107 10.95 -0.03 15.52
CA ASP A 107 12.14 -0.85 15.79
C ASP A 107 11.96 -1.73 17.03
N VAL A 108 11.39 -1.17 18.11
CA VAL A 108 11.07 -1.95 19.31
C VAL A 108 10.04 -3.03 19.00
N MET A 109 8.98 -2.69 18.25
CA MET A 109 7.92 -3.62 17.89
C MET A 109 8.40 -4.79 17.01
N SER A 110 9.38 -4.55 16.15
CA SER A 110 9.90 -5.57 15.21
C SER A 110 11.02 -6.43 15.79
N GLY A 111 11.68 -5.99 16.86
CA GLY A 111 12.79 -6.71 17.49
C GLY A 111 12.50 -7.24 18.91
N HIS A 112 11.25 -7.15 19.40
CA HIS A 112 10.92 -7.58 20.76
C HIS A 112 10.80 -9.09 20.87
N GLU A 113 11.41 -9.69 21.88
CA GLU A 113 11.46 -11.15 22.10
C GLU A 113 10.10 -11.81 22.36
N GLU A 114 9.11 -11.07 22.85
CA GLU A 114 7.75 -11.56 23.10
C GLU A 114 6.80 -11.38 21.90
N VAL A 115 7.31 -11.00 20.74
CA VAL A 115 6.52 -10.86 19.51
C VAL A 115 6.65 -12.11 18.65
N ASP A 116 5.53 -12.72 18.32
CA ASP A 116 5.46 -13.95 17.52
C ASP A 116 5.35 -13.64 16.01
N LEU A 117 4.71 -12.53 15.63
CA LEU A 117 4.55 -12.12 14.23
C LEU A 117 4.62 -10.59 14.09
N VAL A 118 5.40 -10.11 13.13
CA VAL A 118 5.39 -8.72 12.67
C VAL A 118 4.63 -8.61 11.35
N SER A 119 3.48 -7.95 11.35
CA SER A 119 2.72 -7.64 10.13
C SER A 119 2.97 -6.19 9.71
N PHE A 120 3.74 -6.00 8.65
CA PHE A 120 4.15 -4.69 8.14
C PHE A 120 3.61 -4.43 6.74
N THR A 121 3.16 -3.19 6.50
CA THR A 121 2.91 -2.67 5.15
C THR A 121 3.64 -1.34 4.98
N GLY A 122 4.46 -1.22 3.93
CA GLY A 122 5.23 0.00 3.67
C GLY A 122 6.32 -0.18 2.61
N GLY A 123 7.37 0.64 2.70
CA GLY A 123 8.47 0.62 1.74
C GLY A 123 9.39 -0.60 1.88
N ILE A 124 9.99 -1.02 0.75
CA ILE A 124 10.86 -2.20 0.65
C ILE A 124 12.05 -2.13 1.64
N GLU A 125 12.70 -0.97 1.75
CA GLU A 125 13.89 -0.85 2.61
C GLU A 125 13.53 -1.00 4.10
N THR A 126 12.38 -0.47 4.52
CA THR A 126 11.86 -0.69 5.88
C THR A 126 11.49 -2.16 6.10
N GLY A 127 10.89 -2.82 5.11
CA GLY A 127 10.59 -4.26 5.17
C GLY A 127 11.84 -5.11 5.35
N LYS A 128 12.91 -4.81 4.61
CA LYS A 128 14.22 -5.46 4.76
C LYS A 128 14.83 -5.25 6.15
N HIS A 129 14.67 -4.04 6.71
CA HIS A 129 15.12 -3.71 8.05
C HIS A 129 14.39 -4.53 9.11
N ILE A 130 13.05 -4.59 9.02
CA ILE A 130 12.21 -5.40 9.90
C ILE A 130 12.59 -6.88 9.84
N MET A 131 12.80 -7.43 8.64
CA MET A 131 13.24 -8.83 8.49
C MET A 131 14.55 -9.12 9.22
N LYS A 132 15.51 -8.17 9.17
CA LYS A 132 16.79 -8.31 9.86
C LYS A 132 16.62 -8.31 11.38
N GLN A 133 15.79 -7.44 11.92
CA GLN A 133 15.52 -7.38 13.36
C GLN A 133 14.76 -8.61 13.85
N ALA A 134 13.73 -9.04 13.12
CA ALA A 134 12.94 -10.21 13.44
C ALA A 134 13.77 -11.52 13.43
N ALA A 135 14.82 -11.57 12.61
CA ALA A 135 15.69 -12.74 12.51
C ALA A 135 16.43 -13.05 13.82
N ASP A 136 16.75 -12.06 14.65
CA ASP A 136 17.46 -12.26 15.91
C ASP A 136 16.64 -13.10 16.92
N ASN A 137 15.31 -13.02 16.85
CA ASN A 137 14.38 -13.77 17.70
C ASN A 137 13.65 -14.90 16.95
N VAL A 138 13.95 -15.09 15.65
CA VAL A 138 13.24 -16.02 14.77
C VAL A 138 11.73 -15.70 14.69
N THR A 139 11.38 -14.41 14.86
CA THR A 139 10.01 -13.91 14.76
C THR A 139 9.50 -14.00 13.31
N GLU A 140 8.28 -14.46 13.12
CA GLU A 140 7.66 -14.47 11.79
C GLU A 140 7.38 -13.06 11.26
N VAL A 141 7.44 -12.90 9.93
CA VAL A 141 7.13 -11.61 9.28
C VAL A 141 6.14 -11.81 8.15
N ALA A 142 5.11 -10.96 8.12
CA ALA A 142 4.17 -10.81 7.01
C ALA A 142 4.37 -9.42 6.41
N LEU A 143 4.96 -9.35 5.23
CA LEU A 143 5.35 -8.11 4.58
C LEU A 143 4.49 -7.83 3.36
N GLU A 144 3.82 -6.69 3.38
CA GLU A 144 3.13 -6.09 2.24
C GLU A 144 3.94 -4.88 1.79
N LEU A 145 4.54 -4.96 0.62
CA LEU A 145 5.52 -3.98 0.14
C LEU A 145 5.07 -3.36 -1.18
N GLY A 146 5.73 -2.29 -1.56
CA GLY A 146 5.55 -1.66 -2.86
C GLY A 146 6.20 -2.43 -4.00
N GLY A 147 6.13 -1.85 -5.19
CA GLY A 147 6.69 -2.43 -6.39
C GLY A 147 6.57 -1.51 -7.60
N LYS A 148 6.89 -2.03 -8.77
CA LYS A 148 6.70 -1.36 -10.06
C LYS A 148 5.77 -2.20 -10.94
N ASN A 149 4.47 -2.12 -10.66
CA ASN A 149 3.48 -2.99 -11.26
C ASN A 149 3.32 -2.71 -12.76
N PRO A 150 3.33 -3.75 -13.61
CA PRO A 150 3.02 -3.61 -15.03
C PRO A 150 1.51 -3.49 -15.26
N ASN A 151 1.14 -2.64 -16.22
CA ASN A 151 -0.17 -2.62 -16.84
C ASN A 151 0.04 -2.97 -18.32
N ILE A 152 -0.39 -4.15 -18.76
CA ILE A 152 -0.06 -4.71 -20.07
C ILE A 152 -1.28 -4.61 -20.98
N ILE A 153 -1.12 -3.96 -22.14
CA ILE A 153 -2.20 -3.66 -23.07
C ILE A 153 -1.83 -4.23 -24.45
N PHE A 154 -2.61 -5.20 -24.90
CA PHE A 154 -2.49 -5.81 -26.22
C PHE A 154 -3.30 -5.05 -27.26
N ASP A 155 -3.02 -5.30 -28.53
CA ASP A 155 -3.64 -4.64 -29.68
C ASP A 155 -5.13 -4.98 -29.89
N ASP A 156 -5.58 -6.11 -29.35
CA ASP A 156 -6.97 -6.58 -29.36
C ASP A 156 -7.80 -6.13 -28.15
N ALA A 157 -7.22 -5.33 -27.24
CA ALA A 157 -7.95 -4.79 -26.08
C ALA A 157 -9.04 -3.79 -26.51
N ASP A 158 -10.12 -3.69 -25.73
CA ASP A 158 -11.04 -2.56 -25.83
C ASP A 158 -10.28 -1.26 -25.57
N PHE A 159 -10.03 -0.50 -26.63
CA PHE A 159 -9.13 0.64 -26.61
C PHE A 159 -9.54 1.73 -25.60
N GLU A 160 -10.82 2.11 -25.60
CA GLU A 160 -11.31 3.18 -24.74
C GLU A 160 -11.26 2.75 -23.28
N LEU A 161 -11.69 1.53 -22.99
CA LEU A 161 -11.61 0.95 -21.66
C LEU A 161 -10.16 0.81 -21.18
N ALA A 162 -9.25 0.38 -22.05
CA ALA A 162 -7.84 0.23 -21.72
C ALA A 162 -7.18 1.57 -21.33
N VAL A 163 -7.50 2.66 -22.06
CA VAL A 163 -7.02 4.01 -21.73
C VAL A 163 -7.60 4.49 -20.40
N ASP A 164 -8.90 4.26 -20.14
CA ASP A 164 -9.54 4.62 -18.87
C ASP A 164 -8.95 3.85 -17.68
N GLN A 165 -8.72 2.55 -17.86
CA GLN A 165 -8.11 1.72 -16.81
C GLN A 165 -6.64 2.08 -16.57
N ALA A 166 -5.90 2.47 -17.60
CA ALA A 166 -4.54 2.96 -17.45
C ALA A 166 -4.51 4.30 -16.68
N LEU A 167 -5.46 5.20 -16.99
CA LEU A 167 -5.63 6.46 -16.25
C LEU A 167 -5.91 6.17 -14.75
N ASN A 168 -6.93 5.37 -14.47
CA ASN A 168 -7.27 5.02 -13.09
C ASN A 168 -6.13 4.30 -12.36
N GLY A 169 -5.50 3.32 -13.01
CA GLY A 169 -4.41 2.54 -12.42
C GLY A 169 -3.15 3.36 -12.12
N GLY A 170 -2.89 4.43 -12.87
CA GLY A 170 -1.71 5.28 -12.68
C GLY A 170 -1.92 6.48 -11.77
N TYR A 171 -3.12 7.09 -11.81
CA TYR A 171 -3.34 8.42 -11.20
C TYR A 171 -4.32 8.43 -10.03
N PHE A 172 -5.05 7.33 -9.78
CA PHE A 172 -5.88 7.21 -8.60
C PHE A 172 -5.06 7.51 -7.33
N HIS A 173 -5.63 8.28 -6.42
CA HIS A 173 -4.98 8.69 -5.16
C HIS A 173 -3.62 9.39 -5.38
N ALA A 174 -3.50 10.17 -6.46
CA ALA A 174 -2.25 10.81 -6.91
C ALA A 174 -1.07 9.82 -7.07
N GLY A 175 -1.34 8.60 -7.55
CA GLY A 175 -0.32 7.57 -7.73
C GLY A 175 0.22 6.92 -6.45
N GLN A 176 -0.26 7.32 -5.27
CA GLN A 176 0.23 6.86 -3.96
C GLN A 176 -0.38 5.51 -3.56
N VAL A 177 -0.25 4.53 -4.45
CA VAL A 177 -0.88 3.20 -4.35
C VAL A 177 0.15 2.11 -4.61
N CYS A 178 0.28 1.15 -3.69
CA CYS A 178 1.21 0.02 -3.84
C CYS A 178 0.91 -0.88 -5.05
N SER A 179 -0.34 -0.91 -5.50
CA SER A 179 -0.80 -1.65 -6.69
C SER A 179 -0.96 -0.76 -7.92
N ALA A 180 -0.45 0.49 -7.92
CA ALA A 180 -0.55 1.39 -9.07
C ALA A 180 0.09 0.76 -10.32
N GLY A 181 -0.68 0.64 -11.41
CA GLY A 181 -0.20 0.18 -12.71
C GLY A 181 0.59 1.26 -13.45
N SER A 182 1.59 1.82 -12.78
CA SER A 182 2.34 2.99 -13.26
C SER A 182 3.32 2.68 -14.39
N ARG A 183 3.63 1.41 -14.64
CA ARG A 183 4.44 0.96 -15.77
C ARG A 183 3.54 0.38 -16.85
N ILE A 184 3.17 1.22 -17.82
CA ILE A 184 2.24 0.85 -18.90
C ILE A 184 3.04 0.27 -20.07
N LEU A 185 2.78 -1.00 -20.40
CA LEU A 185 3.40 -1.75 -21.49
C LEU A 185 2.36 -1.90 -22.60
N VAL A 186 2.56 -1.21 -23.70
CA VAL A 186 1.59 -1.14 -24.81
C VAL A 186 2.13 -1.86 -26.04
N HIS A 187 1.29 -2.68 -26.69
CA HIS A 187 1.64 -3.33 -27.94
C HIS A 187 2.02 -2.28 -29.00
N ASN A 188 3.07 -2.56 -29.78
CA ASN A 188 3.64 -1.59 -30.73
C ASN A 188 2.62 -1.06 -31.75
N ASP A 189 1.71 -1.89 -32.22
CA ASP A 189 0.74 -1.53 -33.28
C ASP A 189 -0.27 -0.46 -32.81
N ILE A 190 -0.48 -0.30 -31.52
CA ILE A 190 -1.38 0.69 -30.94
C ILE A 190 -0.67 1.76 -30.09
N LYS A 191 0.68 1.67 -29.92
CA LYS A 191 1.45 2.53 -29.01
C LYS A 191 1.15 4.01 -29.23
N ASP A 192 1.37 4.52 -30.45
CA ASP A 192 1.27 5.97 -30.72
C ASP A 192 -0.14 6.50 -30.48
N LYS A 193 -1.16 5.72 -30.88
CA LYS A 193 -2.56 6.06 -30.67
C LYS A 193 -2.91 6.05 -29.17
N PHE A 194 -2.41 5.05 -28.44
CA PHE A 194 -2.66 4.90 -27.01
C PHE A 194 -1.99 6.02 -26.22
N GLU A 195 -0.72 6.29 -26.49
CA GLU A 195 0.04 7.36 -25.83
C GLU A 195 -0.65 8.72 -26.00
N LYS A 196 -1.04 9.07 -27.24
CA LYS A 196 -1.79 10.30 -27.52
C LYS A 196 -3.11 10.37 -26.76
N ALA A 197 -3.87 9.28 -26.69
CA ALA A 197 -5.15 9.23 -26.01
C ALA A 197 -4.96 9.36 -24.48
N LEU A 198 -3.95 8.69 -23.92
CA LEU A 198 -3.63 8.79 -22.50
C LEU A 198 -3.19 10.21 -22.11
N ILE A 199 -2.29 10.83 -22.87
CA ILE A 199 -1.85 12.22 -22.65
C ILE A 199 -3.04 13.18 -22.68
N ASP A 200 -3.95 13.04 -23.66
CA ASP A 200 -5.15 13.86 -23.76
C ASP A 200 -6.04 13.74 -22.51
N ARG A 201 -6.21 12.54 -21.97
CA ARG A 201 -7.01 12.31 -20.75
C ARG A 201 -6.30 12.81 -19.50
N VAL A 202 -5.01 12.54 -19.36
CA VAL A 202 -4.19 13.00 -18.23
C VAL A 202 -4.19 14.52 -18.14
N SER A 203 -4.12 15.23 -19.28
CA SER A 203 -4.16 16.69 -19.34
C SER A 203 -5.45 17.32 -18.80
N LYS A 204 -6.52 16.53 -18.69
CA LYS A 204 -7.85 16.98 -18.25
C LYS A 204 -8.12 16.70 -16.78
N ILE A 205 -7.23 15.99 -16.09
CA ILE A 205 -7.37 15.69 -14.65
C ILE A 205 -7.44 16.99 -13.87
N LYS A 206 -8.51 17.18 -13.12
CA LYS A 206 -8.72 18.33 -12.25
C LYS A 206 -8.01 18.16 -10.93
N ILE A 207 -6.91 18.88 -10.76
CA ILE A 207 -6.17 18.93 -9.49
C ILE A 207 -6.83 19.95 -8.56
N GLY A 208 -7.03 19.58 -7.30
CA GLY A 208 -7.64 20.49 -6.35
C GLY A 208 -7.72 19.94 -4.93
N ASN A 209 -8.41 20.70 -4.08
CA ASN A 209 -8.69 20.32 -2.70
C ASN A 209 -9.66 19.13 -2.68
N GLY A 210 -9.37 18.12 -1.85
CA GLY A 210 -10.19 16.90 -1.74
C GLY A 210 -11.60 17.12 -1.17
N PHE A 211 -11.93 18.32 -0.66
CA PHE A 211 -13.29 18.69 -0.25
C PHE A 211 -14.12 19.30 -1.40
N ASP A 212 -13.49 19.63 -2.53
CA ASP A 212 -14.20 20.17 -3.70
C ASP A 212 -14.73 19.01 -4.55
N GLN A 213 -16.00 19.07 -4.92
CA GLN A 213 -16.70 17.98 -5.62
C GLN A 213 -16.12 17.71 -7.03
N ASP A 214 -15.51 18.71 -7.64
CA ASP A 214 -14.94 18.63 -9.00
C ASP A 214 -13.48 18.19 -9.00
N THR A 215 -12.86 17.98 -7.84
CA THR A 215 -11.48 17.51 -7.75
C THR A 215 -11.37 16.03 -8.07
N GLU A 216 -10.51 15.68 -9.01
CA GLU A 216 -10.22 14.30 -9.41
C GLU A 216 -8.89 13.80 -8.82
N MET A 217 -7.93 14.72 -8.57
CA MET A 217 -6.65 14.37 -7.98
C MET A 217 -6.26 15.40 -6.90
N GLY A 218 -6.00 14.89 -5.70
CA GLY A 218 -5.57 15.66 -4.54
C GLY A 218 -4.05 15.86 -4.45
N PRO A 219 -3.57 16.39 -3.32
CA PRO A 219 -2.13 16.58 -3.07
C PRO A 219 -1.44 15.25 -2.72
N VAL A 220 -0.10 15.26 -2.79
CA VAL A 220 0.71 14.22 -2.18
C VAL A 220 0.82 14.44 -0.67
N ILE A 221 1.21 13.38 0.06
CA ILE A 221 1.07 13.32 1.52
C ILE A 221 1.97 14.29 2.30
N SER A 222 3.16 14.59 1.81
CA SER A 222 4.14 15.41 2.55
C SER A 222 5.12 16.14 1.62
N THR A 223 5.80 17.14 2.17
CA THR A 223 6.88 17.86 1.47
C THR A 223 8.00 16.91 1.05
N ALA A 224 8.47 16.06 1.96
CA ALA A 224 9.52 15.10 1.67
C ALA A 224 9.12 14.11 0.56
N HIS A 225 7.84 13.73 0.52
CA HIS A 225 7.34 12.85 -0.53
C HIS A 225 7.26 13.55 -1.90
N ARG A 226 6.82 14.81 -1.94
CA ARG A 226 6.86 15.62 -3.16
C ARG A 226 8.29 15.82 -3.67
N GLU A 227 9.24 16.11 -2.80
CA GLU A 227 10.66 16.23 -3.16
C GLU A 227 11.22 14.91 -3.72
N LYS A 228 10.81 13.77 -3.17
CA LYS A 228 11.14 12.44 -3.74
C LYS A 228 10.63 12.33 -5.17
N ILE A 229 9.38 12.69 -5.44
CA ILE A 229 8.79 12.64 -6.80
C ILE A 229 9.55 13.58 -7.74
N GLU A 230 9.81 14.81 -7.32
CA GLU A 230 10.58 15.80 -8.10
C GLU A 230 11.97 15.26 -8.45
N ASN A 231 12.64 14.60 -7.51
CA ASN A 231 13.95 13.98 -7.78
C ASN A 231 13.86 12.84 -8.82
N TYR A 232 12.81 12.04 -8.81
CA TYR A 232 12.61 11.02 -9.85
C TYR A 232 12.35 11.61 -11.24
N MET A 233 11.76 12.81 -11.31
CA MET A 233 11.61 13.50 -12.59
C MET A 233 12.97 13.95 -13.15
N GLU A 234 13.87 14.41 -12.30
CA GLU A 234 15.25 14.72 -12.73
C GLU A 234 16.02 13.44 -13.13
N VAL A 235 15.84 12.34 -12.41
CA VAL A 235 16.40 11.04 -12.78
C VAL A 235 15.91 10.59 -14.15
N ALA A 236 14.61 10.68 -14.43
CA ALA A 236 14.04 10.31 -15.72
C ALA A 236 14.64 11.11 -16.88
N LYS A 237 14.83 12.43 -16.69
CA LYS A 237 15.49 13.31 -17.69
C LYS A 237 16.95 12.92 -17.90
N GLN A 238 17.69 12.62 -16.82
CA GLN A 238 19.09 12.20 -16.89
C GLN A 238 19.25 10.85 -17.59
N ASP A 239 18.32 9.94 -17.39
CA ASP A 239 18.28 8.62 -18.04
C ASP A 239 17.86 8.72 -19.53
N GLY A 240 17.43 9.90 -20.00
CA GLY A 240 17.07 10.17 -21.40
C GLY A 240 15.61 9.88 -21.74
N ALA A 241 14.74 9.69 -20.77
CA ALA A 241 13.30 9.54 -20.98
C ALA A 241 12.64 10.88 -21.42
N THR A 242 11.57 10.78 -22.18
CA THR A 242 10.79 11.93 -22.66
C THR A 242 9.67 12.26 -21.68
N ILE A 243 9.61 13.50 -21.21
CA ILE A 243 8.46 14.00 -20.43
C ILE A 243 7.40 14.48 -21.41
N ALA A 244 6.33 13.69 -21.58
CA ALA A 244 5.26 14.01 -22.51
C ALA A 244 4.28 15.06 -21.95
N ILE A 245 4.02 15.06 -20.64
CA ILE A 245 3.19 16.03 -19.94
C ILE A 245 3.53 16.05 -18.43
N GLY A 246 3.24 17.16 -17.74
CA GLY A 246 3.38 17.32 -16.30
C GLY A 246 4.81 17.62 -15.84
N CYS A 247 5.33 16.87 -14.87
CA CYS A 247 6.69 17.00 -14.34
C CYS A 247 6.98 18.33 -13.64
N LYS A 248 5.97 18.99 -13.09
CA LYS A 248 6.09 20.28 -12.41
C LYS A 248 5.03 20.48 -11.34
N ARG A 249 5.24 21.49 -10.50
CA ARG A 249 4.19 21.98 -9.61
C ARG A 249 3.14 22.76 -10.41
N PRO A 250 1.85 22.69 -10.04
CA PRO A 250 0.81 23.49 -10.70
C PRO A 250 1.12 24.99 -10.61
N GLU A 251 0.85 25.72 -11.69
CA GLU A 251 1.03 27.17 -11.74
C GLU A 251 -0.18 27.93 -11.14
N ARG A 252 -1.32 27.27 -10.93
CA ARG A 252 -2.51 27.86 -10.32
C ARG A 252 -2.18 28.38 -8.92
N GLU A 253 -2.50 29.64 -8.66
CA GLU A 253 -2.13 30.35 -7.43
C GLU A 253 -2.68 29.67 -6.16
N ASP A 254 -3.92 29.19 -6.22
CA ASP A 254 -4.60 28.48 -5.14
C ASP A 254 -3.98 27.13 -4.77
N LEU A 255 -3.17 26.55 -5.66
CA LEU A 255 -2.49 25.27 -5.45
C LEU A 255 -1.02 25.41 -5.01
N GLN A 256 -0.43 26.59 -5.16
CA GLN A 256 1.01 26.78 -4.91
C GLN A 256 1.42 26.58 -3.46
N ALA A 257 0.54 26.91 -2.51
CA ALA A 257 0.79 26.68 -1.09
C ALA A 257 0.61 25.21 -0.66
N GLY A 258 0.00 24.38 -1.51
CA GLY A 258 -0.28 22.98 -1.24
C GLY A 258 0.83 22.04 -1.72
N LEU A 259 0.64 20.76 -1.42
CA LEU A 259 1.56 19.70 -1.80
C LEU A 259 1.18 19.04 -3.13
N PHE A 260 0.80 19.86 -4.11
CA PHE A 260 0.36 19.38 -5.41
C PHE A 260 1.54 19.16 -6.37
N PHE A 261 1.37 18.18 -7.24
CA PHE A 261 2.25 17.91 -8.38
C PHE A 261 1.39 17.56 -9.58
N GLU A 262 1.77 18.01 -10.78
CA GLU A 262 0.97 17.75 -11.98
C GLU A 262 1.05 16.27 -12.38
N PRO A 263 -0.08 15.67 -12.81
CA PRO A 263 -0.07 14.31 -13.33
C PRO A 263 0.87 14.23 -14.53
N THR A 264 1.75 13.22 -14.51
CA THR A 264 2.91 13.16 -15.39
C THR A 264 2.87 11.89 -16.24
N VAL A 265 3.12 12.04 -17.54
CA VAL A 265 3.36 10.91 -18.46
C VAL A 265 4.80 11.01 -18.96
N ILE A 266 5.52 9.90 -18.83
CA ILE A 266 6.90 9.73 -19.27
C ILE A 266 6.91 8.65 -20.36
N THR A 267 7.52 8.96 -21.51
CA THR A 267 7.57 8.09 -22.67
C THR A 267 9.01 7.81 -23.11
N ASP A 268 9.19 7.01 -24.14
CA ASP A 268 10.51 6.60 -24.65
C ASP A 268 11.43 6.00 -23.57
N CYS A 269 10.80 5.25 -22.66
CA CYS A 269 11.51 4.60 -21.56
C CYS A 269 12.14 3.28 -22.00
N ASP A 270 13.38 3.06 -21.56
CA ASP A 270 14.04 1.76 -21.62
C ASP A 270 13.91 1.04 -20.27
N THR A 271 13.88 -0.29 -20.31
CA THR A 271 13.74 -1.12 -19.11
C THR A 271 14.90 -1.01 -18.12
N SER A 272 16.05 -0.48 -18.54
CA SER A 272 17.22 -0.22 -17.69
C SER A 272 17.12 1.09 -16.89
N MET A 273 16.22 2.01 -17.28
CA MET A 273 16.06 3.31 -16.62
C MET A 273 15.53 3.15 -15.20
N ARG A 274 16.04 3.93 -14.26
CA ARG A 274 15.63 3.89 -12.86
C ARG A 274 14.15 4.23 -12.68
N ILE A 275 13.62 5.16 -13.47
CA ILE A 275 12.18 5.51 -13.44
C ILE A 275 11.27 4.32 -13.79
N VAL A 276 11.78 3.33 -14.53
CA VAL A 276 11.05 2.11 -14.92
C VAL A 276 11.23 0.99 -13.89
N GLN A 277 12.34 0.98 -13.16
CA GLN A 277 12.68 -0.08 -12.21
C GLN A 277 12.27 0.23 -10.78
N GLU A 278 12.32 1.51 -10.39
CA GLU A 278 12.11 1.95 -9.00
C GLU A 278 10.71 2.52 -8.79
N GLU A 279 10.18 2.35 -7.58
CA GLU A 279 8.87 2.85 -7.19
C GLU A 279 8.92 4.35 -6.85
N VAL A 280 8.22 5.16 -7.65
CA VAL A 280 8.06 6.61 -7.39
C VAL A 280 7.05 6.84 -6.27
N PHE A 281 5.89 6.19 -6.36
CA PHE A 281 4.77 6.28 -5.42
C PHE A 281 4.03 7.63 -5.47
N GLY A 282 3.88 8.20 -6.66
CA GLY A 282 3.21 9.49 -6.84
C GLY A 282 3.22 9.97 -8.28
#